data_4432ba9bbc35d1c704266369ed7993de
#
_entry.id   4432ba9bbc35d1c704266369ed7993de
#
_cell.length_a   1.000
_cell.length_b   1.000
_cell.length_c   1.000
_cell.angle_alpha   90.00
_cell.angle_beta   90.00
_cell.angle_gamma   90.00
#
_symmetry.space_group_name_H-M   'P 1'
#
loop_
_entity.id
_entity.type
_entity.pdbx_description
1 polymer ?
#
loop_
_entity_poly.entity_id
_entity_poly.type
_entity_poly.pdbx_seq_one_letter_code
_entity_poly.pdbx_strand_id
1 'polypeptide(L)'
;MIDEYQDSNFIQEALLSAVSGEEEGRWNRFMVGDIKQSIYGFRLARPELFLEKYHTYAKDGESQQRIDLDKNFRSRPEVLATANYVFRKLMSPELGGIAYDEAASLHAGAAFPALPEMEEEKTETWHAAYETELLLLDDKAPELEDDKSRETKMETEAAAVAARIREMVGNEEVVGKETGEYRKIQYRDIVILLRAVSGWAETFSRVLQAAGIPAYSTSKTGYFSTQEIVTVLNYLHLCDN
;
A
#
# COMPACT_ATOMS: atom_id res chain seq x y z
N MET A 1 -1.40 23.86 -7.29
CA MET A 1 -1.82 22.74 -6.43
C MET A 1 -0.65 21.77 -6.32
N ILE A 2 -0.38 21.30 -5.11
CA ILE A 2 0.70 20.38 -4.79
C ILE A 2 0.06 19.19 -4.08
N ASP A 3 0.29 18.00 -4.59
CA ASP A 3 -0.19 16.74 -4.02
C ASP A 3 0.95 16.03 -3.28
N GLU A 4 0.62 15.14 -2.35
CA GLU A 4 1.59 14.39 -1.52
C GLU A 4 2.63 15.31 -0.85
N TYR A 5 2.15 16.44 -0.32
CA TYR A 5 3.05 17.48 0.20
C TYR A 5 3.89 17.02 1.39
N GLN A 6 3.48 15.98 2.13
CA GLN A 6 4.28 15.36 3.20
C GLN A 6 5.61 14.77 2.71
N ASP A 7 5.73 14.50 1.40
CA ASP A 7 6.96 13.97 0.79
C ASP A 7 7.87 15.06 0.20
N SER A 8 7.51 16.33 0.39
CA SER A 8 8.32 17.47 -0.06
C SER A 8 9.60 17.63 0.77
N ASN A 9 10.63 18.20 0.15
CA ASN A 9 11.89 18.56 0.79
C ASN A 9 12.12 20.08 0.80
N PHE A 10 13.15 20.54 1.50
CA PHE A 10 13.46 21.97 1.61
C PHE A 10 13.72 22.66 0.26
N ILE A 11 14.29 21.95 -0.73
CA ILE A 11 14.55 22.54 -2.05
C ILE A 11 13.23 22.74 -2.79
N GLN A 12 12.35 21.75 -2.75
CA GLN A 12 11.02 21.88 -3.33
C GLN A 12 10.20 22.98 -2.66
N GLU A 13 10.25 23.06 -1.32
CA GLU A 13 9.59 24.14 -0.59
C GLU A 13 10.13 25.53 -0.98
N ALA A 14 11.44 25.70 -1.11
CA ALA A 14 12.04 26.96 -1.55
C ALA A 14 11.60 27.34 -2.98
N LEU A 15 11.53 26.38 -3.90
CA LEU A 15 11.02 26.60 -5.25
C LEU A 15 9.54 26.96 -5.25
N LEU A 16 8.73 26.28 -4.46
CA LEU A 16 7.31 26.56 -4.32
C LEU A 16 7.06 27.97 -3.74
N SER A 17 7.83 28.36 -2.75
CA SER A 17 7.76 29.70 -2.18
C SER A 17 8.16 30.76 -3.20
N ALA A 18 9.23 30.54 -3.96
CA ALA A 18 9.72 31.48 -4.97
C ALA A 18 8.73 31.70 -6.14
N VAL A 19 7.95 30.67 -6.51
CA VAL A 19 6.93 30.79 -7.58
C VAL A 19 5.54 31.17 -7.05
N SER A 20 5.35 31.14 -5.74
CA SER A 20 4.12 31.58 -5.10
C SER A 20 4.07 33.12 -5.03
N GLY A 21 2.90 33.66 -4.75
CA GLY A 21 2.74 35.10 -4.48
C GLY A 21 2.70 35.43 -2.99
N GLU A 22 3.13 34.54 -2.11
CA GLU A 22 2.99 34.71 -0.66
C GLU A 22 3.76 35.93 -0.15
N GLU A 23 4.97 36.19 -0.65
CA GLU A 23 5.76 37.37 -0.29
C GLU A 23 5.10 38.69 -0.75
N GLU A 24 4.26 38.62 -1.78
CA GLU A 24 3.47 39.72 -2.30
C GLU A 24 2.07 39.81 -1.69
N GLY A 25 1.76 38.96 -0.70
CA GLY A 25 0.45 38.86 -0.05
C GLY A 25 -0.62 38.16 -0.87
N ARG A 26 -0.24 37.42 -1.92
CA ARG A 26 -1.17 36.59 -2.73
C ARG A 26 -1.12 35.17 -2.25
N TRP A 27 -2.19 34.71 -1.61
CA TRP A 27 -2.31 33.34 -1.07
C TRP A 27 -2.80 32.39 -2.16
N ASN A 28 -1.89 31.90 -3.00
CA ASN A 28 -2.19 31.11 -4.18
C ASN A 28 -1.65 29.66 -4.12
N ARG A 29 -1.27 29.18 -2.94
CA ARG A 29 -0.82 27.80 -2.72
C ARG A 29 -1.97 26.94 -2.22
N PHE A 30 -2.15 25.81 -2.83
CA PHE A 30 -3.04 24.75 -2.37
C PHE A 30 -2.25 23.46 -2.26
N MET A 31 -2.14 22.93 -1.06
CA MET A 31 -1.33 21.76 -0.72
C MET A 31 -2.24 20.67 -0.17
N VAL A 32 -2.05 19.44 -0.63
CA VAL A 32 -2.75 18.26 -0.15
C VAL A 32 -1.71 17.24 0.31
N GLY A 33 -1.98 16.57 1.40
CA GLY A 33 -1.11 15.54 1.93
C GLY A 33 -1.70 14.82 3.13
N ASP A 34 -1.07 13.75 3.51
CA ASP A 34 -1.39 13.00 4.70
C ASP A 34 -0.10 12.62 5.44
N ILE A 35 0.13 13.21 6.60
CA ILE A 35 1.34 12.97 7.38
C ILE A 35 1.52 11.48 7.74
N LYS A 36 0.43 10.73 7.87
CA LYS A 36 0.45 9.30 8.16
C LYS A 36 1.03 8.46 7.01
N GLN A 37 1.06 9.02 5.80
CA GLN A 37 1.59 8.40 4.60
C GLN A 37 3.00 8.84 4.24
N SER A 38 3.69 9.59 5.11
CA SER A 38 5.07 10.00 4.90
C SER A 38 6.02 8.81 5.06
N ILE A 39 6.39 8.20 3.93
CA ILE A 39 7.27 7.01 3.86
C ILE A 39 8.58 7.27 3.11
N TYR A 40 8.77 8.46 2.55
CA TYR A 40 9.93 8.79 1.70
C TYR A 40 11.06 9.53 2.44
N GLY A 41 11.18 9.36 3.76
CA GLY A 41 12.31 9.90 4.54
C GLY A 41 13.68 9.53 3.97
N PHE A 42 13.82 8.32 3.39
CA PHE A 42 15.04 7.87 2.72
C PHE A 42 15.34 8.64 1.40
N ARG A 43 14.39 9.39 0.87
CA ARG A 43 14.53 10.32 -0.27
C ARG A 43 14.62 11.77 0.14
N LEU A 44 15.00 12.03 1.38
CA LEU A 44 15.12 13.37 1.97
C LEU A 44 13.79 14.12 2.10
N ALA A 45 12.66 13.43 2.08
CA ALA A 45 11.38 14.03 2.44
C ALA A 45 11.44 14.63 3.85
N ARG A 46 10.78 15.76 4.03
CA ARG A 46 10.72 16.53 5.27
C ARG A 46 9.27 16.74 5.71
N PRO A 47 8.68 15.72 6.33
CA PRO A 47 7.29 15.81 6.80
C PRO A 47 7.07 16.94 7.79
N GLU A 48 8.14 17.45 8.43
CA GLU A 48 8.09 18.61 9.33
C GLU A 48 7.54 19.85 8.63
N LEU A 49 7.80 20.03 7.33
CA LEU A 49 7.26 21.14 6.54
C LEU A 49 5.72 21.11 6.47
N PHE A 50 5.16 19.90 6.37
CA PHE A 50 3.72 19.73 6.40
C PHE A 50 3.16 19.87 7.81
N LEU A 51 3.82 19.30 8.80
CA LEU A 51 3.43 19.40 10.22
C LEU A 51 3.41 20.85 10.71
N GLU A 52 4.38 21.67 10.33
CA GLU A 52 4.40 23.09 10.66
C GLU A 52 3.11 23.77 10.16
N LYS A 53 2.75 23.56 8.89
CA LYS A 53 1.52 24.13 8.30
C LYS A 53 0.27 23.54 8.97
N TYR A 54 0.26 22.25 9.26
CA TYR A 54 -0.84 21.59 9.95
C TYR A 54 -1.11 22.22 11.34
N HIS A 55 -0.07 22.63 12.06
CA HIS A 55 -0.21 23.24 13.38
C HIS A 55 -0.44 24.74 13.35
N THR A 56 0.05 25.43 12.33
CA THR A 56 -0.02 26.91 12.26
C THR A 56 -1.25 27.42 11.51
N TYR A 57 -1.74 26.67 10.52
CA TYR A 57 -2.91 27.10 9.73
C TYR A 57 -4.20 26.88 10.52
N ALA A 58 -5.04 27.89 10.58
CA ALA A 58 -6.33 27.84 11.27
C ALA A 58 -7.41 27.16 10.39
N LYS A 59 -8.40 26.53 11.03
CA LYS A 59 -9.54 25.96 10.29
C LYS A 59 -10.41 27.03 9.62
N ASP A 60 -10.47 28.19 10.20
CA ASP A 60 -11.29 29.34 9.76
C ASP A 60 -10.38 30.53 9.34
N GLY A 61 -9.14 30.25 8.91
CA GLY A 61 -8.18 31.27 8.52
C GLY A 61 -8.55 31.94 7.19
N GLU A 62 -8.42 33.28 7.12
CA GLU A 62 -8.71 34.04 5.90
C GLU A 62 -7.63 33.86 4.82
N SER A 63 -6.36 33.81 5.23
CA SER A 63 -5.21 33.75 4.31
C SER A 63 -4.51 32.39 4.31
N GLN A 64 -4.47 31.71 5.46
CA GLN A 64 -3.87 30.40 5.64
C GLN A 64 -4.88 29.50 6.32
N GLN A 65 -5.54 28.68 5.52
CA GLN A 65 -6.62 27.81 5.99
C GLN A 65 -6.22 26.35 5.90
N ARG A 66 -6.54 25.60 6.97
CA ARG A 66 -6.47 24.14 7.02
C ARG A 66 -7.85 23.53 6.83
N ILE A 67 -7.96 22.58 5.92
CA ILE A 67 -9.16 21.77 5.69
C ILE A 67 -8.81 20.32 6.00
N ASP A 68 -9.45 19.75 7.01
CA ASP A 68 -9.26 18.35 7.37
C ASP A 68 -10.23 17.47 6.58
N LEU A 69 -9.69 16.49 5.85
CA LEU A 69 -10.46 15.47 5.14
C LEU A 69 -10.36 14.16 5.91
N ASP A 70 -11.42 13.79 6.60
CA ASP A 70 -11.49 12.65 7.51
C ASP A 70 -12.11 11.39 6.90
N LYS A 71 -12.73 11.51 5.71
CA LYS A 71 -13.48 10.43 5.09
C LYS A 71 -12.70 9.71 4.00
N ASN A 72 -12.66 8.39 4.11
CA ASN A 72 -12.12 7.50 3.09
C ASN A 72 -13.25 6.91 2.24
N PHE A 73 -13.20 7.18 0.93
CA PHE A 73 -14.19 6.71 -0.06
C PHE A 73 -13.68 5.50 -0.87
N ARG A 74 -12.52 4.97 -0.54
CA ARG A 74 -11.87 3.88 -1.28
C ARG A 74 -12.09 2.52 -0.63
N SER A 75 -11.97 2.46 0.68
CA SER A 75 -11.91 1.22 1.43
C SER A 75 -13.19 0.94 2.21
N ARG A 76 -13.47 -0.34 2.38
CA ARG A 76 -14.56 -0.80 3.25
C ARG A 76 -14.28 -0.46 4.72
N PRO A 77 -15.34 -0.33 5.55
CA PRO A 77 -15.19 -0.03 6.98
C PRO A 77 -14.30 -1.03 7.74
N GLU A 78 -14.35 -2.31 7.39
CA GLU A 78 -13.58 -3.38 8.02
C GLU A 78 -12.07 -3.18 7.84
N VAL A 79 -11.64 -2.78 6.63
CA VAL A 79 -10.25 -2.46 6.32
C VAL A 79 -9.78 -1.23 7.11
N LEU A 80 -10.63 -0.19 7.20
CA LEU A 80 -10.32 1.02 7.94
C LEU A 80 -10.24 0.74 9.46
N ALA A 81 -11.13 -0.10 9.98
CA ALA A 81 -11.12 -0.50 11.38
C ALA A 81 -9.81 -1.19 11.76
N THR A 82 -9.33 -2.08 10.90
CA THR A 82 -8.03 -2.75 11.12
C THR A 82 -6.87 -1.78 11.05
N ALA A 83 -6.84 -0.89 10.06
CA ALA A 83 -5.81 0.14 9.97
C ALA A 83 -5.80 1.02 11.22
N ASN A 84 -6.97 1.50 11.65
CA ASN A 84 -7.12 2.29 12.88
C ASN A 84 -6.65 1.51 14.12
N TYR A 85 -6.99 0.22 14.24
CA TYR A 85 -6.55 -0.61 15.36
C TYR A 85 -5.02 -0.70 15.43
N VAL A 86 -4.38 -0.98 14.30
CA VAL A 86 -2.91 -1.10 14.24
C VAL A 86 -2.24 0.24 14.55
N PHE A 87 -2.68 1.32 13.91
CA PHE A 87 -2.04 2.63 14.07
C PHE A 87 -2.25 3.23 15.45
N ARG A 88 -3.39 3.02 16.09
CA ARG A 88 -3.60 3.41 17.51
C ARG A 88 -2.61 2.72 18.47
N LYS A 89 -2.06 1.57 18.09
CA LYS A 89 -1.05 0.85 18.90
C LYS A 89 0.38 1.26 18.58
N LEU A 90 0.65 1.67 17.36
CA LEU A 90 2.02 1.89 16.86
C LEU A 90 2.39 3.37 16.74
N MET A 91 1.46 4.25 16.33
CA MET A 91 1.77 5.64 16.07
C MET A 91 1.74 6.49 17.35
N SER A 92 2.78 7.30 17.49
CA SER A 92 2.90 8.33 18.52
C SER A 92 3.61 9.55 17.91
N PRO A 93 3.66 10.71 18.61
CA PRO A 93 4.47 11.84 18.16
C PRO A 93 5.93 11.49 17.89
N GLU A 94 6.50 10.55 18.65
CA GLU A 94 7.88 10.08 18.48
C GLU A 94 8.01 9.10 17.31
N LEU A 95 6.97 8.30 17.05
CA LEU A 95 6.92 7.33 15.97
C LEU A 95 5.76 7.65 15.02
N GLY A 96 6.04 8.39 13.97
CA GLY A 96 5.05 8.80 12.97
C GLY A 96 4.68 10.27 12.99
N GLY A 97 5.22 11.06 13.95
CA GLY A 97 5.11 12.52 13.98
C GLY A 97 3.80 13.08 14.51
N ILE A 98 2.76 12.24 14.69
CA ILE A 98 1.46 12.63 15.25
C ILE A 98 0.94 11.59 16.23
N ALA A 99 0.10 12.02 17.18
CA ALA A 99 -0.72 11.10 17.95
C ALA A 99 -1.86 10.57 17.06
N TYR A 100 -2.05 9.26 17.09
CA TYR A 100 -3.16 8.64 16.35
C TYR A 100 -4.42 8.59 17.22
N ASP A 101 -5.10 9.71 17.31
CA ASP A 101 -6.36 9.89 18.04
C ASP A 101 -7.60 9.75 17.11
N GLU A 102 -8.75 10.14 17.59
CA GLU A 102 -9.99 10.10 16.80
C GLU A 102 -9.93 11.04 15.58
N ALA A 103 -9.29 12.20 15.71
CA ALA A 103 -9.15 13.15 14.61
C ALA A 103 -8.20 12.65 13.51
N ALA A 104 -7.23 11.81 13.85
CA ALA A 104 -6.32 11.18 12.91
C ALA A 104 -6.87 9.87 12.32
N SER A 105 -7.91 9.30 12.91
CA SER A 105 -8.51 8.03 12.50
C SER A 105 -9.17 8.12 11.12
N LEU A 106 -9.20 6.99 10.42
CA LEU A 106 -9.86 6.87 9.12
C LEU A 106 -11.35 6.58 9.32
N HIS A 107 -12.20 7.36 8.68
CA HIS A 107 -13.65 7.19 8.73
C HIS A 107 -14.19 6.78 7.36
N ALA A 108 -15.11 5.80 7.34
CA ALA A 108 -15.74 5.38 6.10
C ALA A 108 -16.62 6.50 5.54
N GLY A 109 -16.39 6.85 4.27
CA GLY A 109 -17.18 7.84 3.53
C GLY A 109 -18.01 7.24 2.40
N ALA A 110 -17.64 6.02 1.92
CA ALA A 110 -18.39 5.31 0.90
C ALA A 110 -19.39 4.34 1.54
N ALA A 111 -20.56 4.22 0.91
CA ALA A 111 -21.51 3.16 1.20
C ALA A 111 -21.15 1.94 0.32
N PHE A 112 -21.10 0.77 0.95
CA PHE A 112 -20.95 -0.50 0.25
C PHE A 112 -22.28 -1.28 0.35
N PRO A 113 -22.64 -2.08 -0.66
CA PRO A 113 -23.79 -2.95 -0.57
C PRO A 113 -23.71 -3.84 0.69
N ALA A 114 -24.87 -4.13 1.29
CA ALA A 114 -24.93 -5.10 2.37
C ALA A 114 -24.40 -6.45 1.88
N LEU A 115 -23.78 -7.21 2.79
CA LEU A 115 -23.36 -8.57 2.48
C LEU A 115 -24.58 -9.39 2.09
N PRO A 116 -24.48 -10.26 1.05
CA PRO A 116 -25.52 -11.22 0.78
C PRO A 116 -25.80 -12.04 2.05
N GLU A 117 -27.08 -12.25 2.39
CA GLU A 117 -27.46 -13.15 3.46
C GLU A 117 -26.92 -14.55 3.11
N MET A 118 -25.95 -15.01 3.85
CA MET A 118 -25.40 -16.36 3.67
C MET A 118 -26.33 -17.32 4.40
N GLU A 119 -26.76 -18.37 3.70
CA GLU A 119 -27.53 -19.47 4.29
C GLU A 119 -26.77 -20.05 5.49
N GLU A 120 -27.45 -20.20 6.62
CA GLU A 120 -26.87 -20.57 7.94
C GLU A 120 -26.19 -21.96 8.00
N GLU A 121 -26.14 -22.70 6.91
CA GLU A 121 -25.71 -24.12 6.89
C GLU A 121 -24.23 -24.38 6.55
N LYS A 122 -23.40 -23.38 6.33
CA LYS A 122 -21.99 -23.64 5.96
C LYS A 122 -20.98 -23.30 7.05
N THR A 123 -20.74 -24.31 7.89
CA THR A 123 -19.47 -24.72 8.53
C THR A 123 -18.69 -23.73 9.42
N GLU A 124 -18.09 -24.32 10.43
CA GLU A 124 -17.29 -23.86 11.57
C GLU A 124 -16.07 -22.94 11.27
N THR A 125 -15.88 -22.47 10.05
CA THR A 125 -14.84 -21.50 9.67
C THR A 125 -15.46 -20.23 9.11
N TRP A 126 -16.21 -19.53 9.95
CA TRP A 126 -16.70 -18.20 9.65
C TRP A 126 -15.55 -17.19 9.78
N HIS A 127 -14.95 -16.87 8.67
CA HIS A 127 -14.35 -15.55 8.53
C HIS A 127 -15.49 -14.60 8.19
N ALA A 128 -15.77 -13.61 9.05
CA ALA A 128 -16.71 -12.57 8.67
C ALA A 128 -16.18 -11.97 7.36
N ALA A 129 -16.97 -12.07 6.30
CA ALA A 129 -16.55 -11.68 4.99
C ALA A 129 -16.01 -10.24 5.04
N TYR A 130 -14.78 -10.04 4.56
CA TYR A 130 -14.00 -8.79 4.56
C TYR A 130 -13.27 -8.40 5.86
N GLU A 131 -13.25 -9.22 6.88
CA GLU A 131 -12.33 -9.01 8.00
C GLU A 131 -10.87 -9.19 7.55
N THR A 132 -9.98 -8.46 8.21
CA THR A 132 -8.55 -8.62 7.95
C THR A 132 -8.04 -9.91 8.57
N GLU A 133 -7.38 -10.73 7.79
CA GLU A 133 -6.77 -11.98 8.23
C GLU A 133 -5.29 -11.78 8.55
N LEU A 134 -4.83 -12.45 9.58
CA LEU A 134 -3.42 -12.54 9.94
C LEU A 134 -2.95 -13.98 9.76
N LEU A 135 -2.11 -14.21 8.74
CA LEU A 135 -1.46 -15.49 8.51
C LEU A 135 -0.13 -15.54 9.26
N LEU A 136 -0.02 -16.44 10.23
CA LEU A 136 1.20 -16.66 10.99
C LEU A 136 1.88 -17.95 10.51
N LEU A 137 3.12 -17.82 10.06
CA LEU A 137 3.96 -18.93 9.63
C LEU A 137 5.05 -19.15 10.66
N ASP A 138 5.12 -20.34 11.24
CA ASP A 138 6.19 -20.75 12.15
C ASP A 138 7.36 -21.33 11.34
N ASP A 139 8.42 -20.54 11.18
CA ASP A 139 9.63 -20.94 10.47
C ASP A 139 10.53 -21.90 11.29
N LYS A 140 10.12 -22.24 12.50
CA LYS A 140 10.81 -23.20 13.40
C LYS A 140 10.06 -24.52 13.52
N ALA A 141 9.01 -24.71 12.73
CA ALA A 141 8.30 -25.99 12.70
C ALA A 141 9.27 -27.14 12.34
N PRO A 142 9.18 -28.30 13.00
CA PRO A 142 10.12 -29.41 12.80
C PRO A 142 10.24 -29.87 11.33
N GLU A 143 9.17 -29.71 10.56
CA GLU A 143 9.14 -30.05 9.14
C GLU A 143 10.01 -29.11 8.27
N LEU A 144 10.41 -27.95 8.79
CA LEU A 144 11.22 -26.94 8.10
C LEU A 144 12.67 -26.85 8.65
N GLU A 145 13.06 -27.73 9.60
CA GLU A 145 14.37 -27.63 10.27
C GLU A 145 15.57 -27.88 9.37
N ASP A 146 15.41 -28.64 8.29
CA ASP A 146 16.53 -29.08 7.43
C ASP A 146 16.98 -28.02 6.42
N ASP A 147 16.16 -27.00 6.13
CA ASP A 147 16.52 -25.96 5.16
C ASP A 147 16.19 -24.54 5.65
N LYS A 148 17.14 -23.93 6.36
CA LYS A 148 17.04 -22.59 6.95
C LYS A 148 17.47 -21.46 6.00
N SER A 149 17.53 -21.70 4.70
CA SER A 149 17.90 -20.65 3.75
C SER A 149 16.83 -19.55 3.70
N ARG A 150 17.25 -18.32 3.39
CA ARG A 150 16.33 -17.20 3.19
C ARG A 150 15.35 -17.47 2.03
N GLU A 151 15.81 -18.22 1.05
CA GLU A 151 15.00 -18.57 -0.13
C GLU A 151 13.87 -19.49 0.26
N THR A 152 14.11 -20.50 1.08
CA THR A 152 13.06 -21.40 1.61
C THR A 152 12.00 -20.66 2.40
N LYS A 153 12.38 -19.68 3.23
CA LYS A 153 11.40 -18.85 3.95
C LYS A 153 10.50 -18.07 3.01
N MET A 154 11.07 -17.45 1.97
CA MET A 154 10.30 -16.71 0.98
C MET A 154 9.37 -17.65 0.17
N GLU A 155 9.81 -18.84 -0.14
CA GLU A 155 8.98 -19.86 -0.80
C GLU A 155 7.83 -20.32 0.07
N THR A 156 8.07 -20.54 1.37
CA THR A 156 7.04 -20.91 2.34
C THR A 156 5.97 -19.83 2.48
N GLU A 157 6.37 -18.57 2.59
CA GLU A 157 5.43 -17.44 2.60
C GLU A 157 4.62 -17.37 1.29
N ALA A 158 5.29 -17.48 0.14
CA ALA A 158 4.63 -17.45 -1.16
C ALA A 158 3.65 -18.63 -1.34
N ALA A 159 3.99 -19.81 -0.83
CA ALA A 159 3.13 -20.99 -0.88
C ALA A 159 1.87 -20.82 0.00
N ALA A 160 2.01 -20.26 1.20
CA ALA A 160 0.88 -19.95 2.07
C ALA A 160 -0.06 -18.92 1.42
N VAL A 161 0.50 -17.87 0.83
CA VAL A 161 -0.28 -16.87 0.08
C VAL A 161 -0.98 -17.52 -1.13
N ALA A 162 -0.30 -18.40 -1.87
CA ALA A 162 -0.88 -19.12 -2.99
C ALA A 162 -2.07 -20.00 -2.56
N ALA A 163 -1.95 -20.70 -1.43
CA ALA A 163 -3.03 -21.51 -0.86
C ALA A 163 -4.25 -20.63 -0.55
N ARG A 164 -4.04 -19.50 0.16
CA ARG A 164 -5.14 -18.59 0.50
C ARG A 164 -5.81 -18.00 -0.75
N ILE A 165 -5.05 -17.59 -1.76
CA ILE A 165 -5.60 -17.09 -3.03
C ILE A 165 -6.50 -18.13 -3.71
N ARG A 166 -6.11 -19.40 -3.69
CA ARG A 166 -6.94 -20.48 -4.27
C ARG A 166 -8.24 -20.69 -3.51
N GLU A 167 -8.24 -20.54 -2.20
CA GLU A 167 -9.45 -20.62 -1.38
C GLU A 167 -10.40 -19.45 -1.69
N MET A 168 -9.87 -18.26 -1.87
CA MET A 168 -10.68 -17.07 -2.15
C MET A 168 -11.29 -17.08 -3.54
N VAL A 169 -10.47 -17.40 -4.56
CA VAL A 169 -10.88 -17.29 -5.97
C VAL A 169 -11.96 -18.31 -6.30
N GLY A 170 -13.11 -17.82 -6.76
CA GLY A 170 -14.30 -18.63 -7.08
C GLY A 170 -15.20 -18.94 -5.88
N ASN A 171 -14.75 -18.73 -4.65
CA ASN A 171 -15.53 -18.98 -3.43
C ASN A 171 -16.03 -17.68 -2.79
N GLU A 172 -15.16 -16.69 -2.66
CA GLU A 172 -15.49 -15.40 -2.08
C GLU A 172 -15.96 -14.38 -3.13
N GLU A 173 -16.53 -13.28 -2.68
CA GLU A 173 -17.13 -12.28 -3.55
C GLU A 173 -16.54 -10.89 -3.29
N VAL A 174 -16.50 -10.08 -4.32
CA VAL A 174 -16.14 -8.66 -4.25
C VAL A 174 -17.20 -7.81 -4.93
N VAL A 175 -17.30 -6.55 -4.55
CA VAL A 175 -18.16 -5.59 -5.25
C VAL A 175 -17.47 -5.15 -6.54
N GLY A 176 -18.13 -5.37 -7.66
CA GLY A 176 -17.68 -4.90 -8.97
C GLY A 176 -17.66 -3.37 -9.01
N LYS A 177 -16.50 -2.78 -9.35
CA LYS A 177 -16.32 -1.32 -9.34
C LYS A 177 -17.27 -0.58 -10.29
N GLU A 178 -17.61 -1.19 -11.42
CA GLU A 178 -18.45 -0.59 -12.46
C GLU A 178 -19.94 -0.83 -12.22
N THR A 179 -20.28 -2.02 -11.72
CA THR A 179 -21.67 -2.45 -11.53
C THR A 179 -22.22 -2.12 -10.14
N GLY A 180 -21.36 -2.02 -9.14
CA GLY A 180 -21.75 -1.91 -7.74
C GLY A 180 -22.36 -3.20 -7.16
N GLU A 181 -22.35 -4.30 -7.92
CA GLU A 181 -22.93 -5.58 -7.54
C GLU A 181 -21.85 -6.57 -7.09
N TYR A 182 -22.23 -7.56 -6.30
CA TYR A 182 -21.33 -8.63 -5.90
C TYR A 182 -21.03 -9.56 -7.07
N ARG A 183 -19.78 -9.96 -7.20
CA ARG A 183 -19.29 -10.99 -8.12
C ARG A 183 -18.18 -11.80 -7.49
N LYS A 184 -17.95 -13.00 -7.98
CA LYS A 184 -16.84 -13.84 -7.54
C LYS A 184 -15.50 -13.19 -7.75
N ILE A 185 -14.59 -13.36 -6.79
CA ILE A 185 -13.20 -12.89 -6.83
C ILE A 185 -12.48 -13.54 -8.02
N GLN A 186 -11.71 -12.74 -8.72
CA GLN A 186 -10.81 -13.15 -9.80
C GLN A 186 -9.37 -12.80 -9.43
N TYR A 187 -8.39 -13.47 -10.01
CA TYR A 187 -6.96 -13.19 -9.75
C TYR A 187 -6.58 -11.70 -9.92
N ARG A 188 -7.19 -11.00 -10.86
CA ARG A 188 -6.98 -9.57 -11.10
C ARG A 188 -7.45 -8.65 -9.98
N ASP A 189 -8.24 -9.16 -9.06
CA ASP A 189 -8.74 -8.38 -7.92
C ASP A 189 -7.77 -8.41 -6.74
N ILE A 190 -6.73 -9.23 -6.81
CA ILE A 190 -5.79 -9.49 -5.72
C ILE A 190 -4.46 -8.78 -6.00
N VAL A 191 -3.96 -8.07 -5.01
CA VAL A 191 -2.64 -7.40 -5.04
C VAL A 191 -1.81 -7.88 -3.86
N ILE A 192 -0.57 -8.26 -4.14
CA ILE A 192 0.41 -8.62 -3.11
C ILE A 192 1.38 -7.44 -2.96
N LEU A 193 1.42 -6.85 -1.77
CA LEU A 193 2.32 -5.78 -1.42
C LEU A 193 3.51 -6.33 -0.61
N LEU A 194 4.71 -6.11 -1.11
CA LEU A 194 5.95 -6.53 -0.47
C LEU A 194 6.73 -5.32 0.03
N ARG A 195 7.36 -5.42 1.19
CA ARG A 195 8.23 -4.35 1.72
C ARG A 195 9.43 -4.08 0.81
N ALA A 196 10.00 -5.13 0.21
CA ALA A 196 11.10 -5.06 -0.73
C ALA A 196 10.77 -5.94 -1.93
N VAL A 197 10.86 -5.39 -3.14
CA VAL A 197 10.54 -6.11 -4.37
C VAL A 197 11.70 -6.99 -4.82
N SER A 198 12.96 -6.51 -4.63
CA SER A 198 14.16 -7.22 -5.06
C SER A 198 14.30 -8.58 -4.37
N GLY A 199 14.39 -9.64 -5.16
CA GLY A 199 14.50 -11.03 -4.73
C GLY A 199 13.17 -11.68 -4.29
N TRP A 200 12.24 -10.91 -3.73
CA TRP A 200 10.95 -11.41 -3.29
C TRP A 200 9.97 -11.60 -4.45
N ALA A 201 9.88 -10.62 -5.34
CA ALA A 201 8.92 -10.66 -6.43
C ALA A 201 9.16 -11.84 -7.39
N GLU A 202 10.42 -12.19 -7.65
CA GLU A 202 10.76 -13.34 -8.50
C GLU A 202 10.34 -14.66 -7.83
N THR A 203 10.66 -14.85 -6.54
CA THR A 203 10.25 -16.03 -5.79
C THR A 203 8.74 -16.15 -5.72
N PHE A 204 8.03 -15.07 -5.38
CA PHE A 204 6.57 -15.06 -5.36
C PHE A 204 5.98 -15.36 -6.74
N SER A 205 6.46 -14.72 -7.80
CA SER A 205 5.99 -14.99 -9.16
C SER A 205 6.18 -16.46 -9.56
N ARG A 206 7.35 -17.04 -9.26
CA ARG A 206 7.67 -18.44 -9.57
C ARG A 206 6.74 -19.41 -8.82
N VAL A 207 6.57 -19.20 -7.51
CA VAL A 207 5.72 -20.07 -6.67
C VAL A 207 4.24 -19.96 -7.07
N LEU A 208 3.75 -18.75 -7.30
CA LEU A 208 2.38 -18.50 -7.73
C LEU A 208 2.10 -19.14 -9.10
N GLN A 209 3.01 -18.96 -10.08
CA GLN A 209 2.88 -19.58 -11.39
C GLN A 209 2.93 -21.10 -11.34
N ALA A 210 3.84 -21.68 -10.53
CA ALA A 210 3.88 -23.11 -10.29
C ALA A 210 2.58 -23.63 -9.66
N ALA A 211 1.91 -22.79 -8.86
CA ALA A 211 0.60 -23.07 -8.29
C ALA A 211 -0.57 -22.86 -9.29
N GLY A 212 -0.32 -22.47 -10.54
CA GLY A 212 -1.34 -22.19 -11.56
C GLY A 212 -2.02 -20.83 -11.38
N ILE A 213 -1.45 -19.91 -10.58
CA ILE A 213 -1.97 -18.57 -10.33
C ILE A 213 -1.23 -17.60 -11.26
N PRO A 214 -1.92 -16.89 -12.17
CA PRO A 214 -1.29 -15.89 -13.01
C PRO A 214 -0.82 -14.70 -12.17
N ALA A 215 0.49 -14.51 -12.08
CA ALA A 215 1.11 -13.42 -11.34
C ALA A 215 1.96 -12.55 -12.26
N TYR A 216 1.88 -11.25 -12.05
CA TYR A 216 2.65 -10.25 -12.77
C TYR A 216 3.32 -9.28 -11.79
N SER A 217 4.59 -8.99 -12.01
CA SER A 217 5.34 -7.97 -11.27
C SER A 217 5.86 -6.90 -12.21
N THR A 218 5.70 -5.64 -11.83
CA THR A 218 6.23 -4.49 -12.59
C THR A 218 7.71 -4.23 -12.30
N SER A 219 8.39 -5.10 -11.55
CA SER A 219 9.80 -4.97 -11.25
C SER A 219 10.62 -4.91 -12.55
N LYS A 220 11.24 -3.76 -12.79
CA LYS A 220 12.11 -3.52 -13.94
C LYS A 220 13.58 -3.95 -13.70
N THR A 221 13.84 -4.70 -12.64
CA THR A 221 15.18 -5.20 -12.35
C THR A 221 15.51 -6.32 -13.33
N GLY A 222 16.65 -6.20 -13.99
CA GLY A 222 17.17 -7.26 -14.85
C GLY A 222 16.93 -7.09 -16.35
N TYR A 223 16.34 -5.99 -16.85
CA TYR A 223 16.17 -5.81 -18.30
C TYR A 223 17.48 -5.98 -19.08
N PHE A 224 18.57 -5.36 -18.62
CA PHE A 224 19.89 -5.46 -19.25
C PHE A 224 20.63 -6.77 -18.96
N SER A 225 20.14 -7.60 -18.05
CA SER A 225 20.71 -8.90 -17.71
C SER A 225 19.90 -10.07 -18.28
N THR A 226 18.81 -9.82 -19.00
CA THR A 226 18.12 -10.88 -19.73
C THR A 226 19.01 -11.39 -20.87
N GLN A 227 18.95 -12.69 -21.13
CA GLN A 227 19.83 -13.34 -22.10
C GLN A 227 19.69 -12.73 -23.51
N GLU A 228 18.48 -12.31 -23.88
CA GLU A 228 18.17 -11.67 -25.15
C GLU A 228 18.90 -10.34 -25.27
N ILE A 229 18.83 -9.50 -24.26
CA ILE A 229 19.47 -8.17 -24.26
C ILE A 229 20.99 -8.30 -24.16
N VAL A 230 21.51 -9.20 -23.33
CA VAL A 230 22.94 -9.49 -23.21
C VAL A 230 23.48 -9.97 -24.58
N THR A 231 22.75 -10.83 -25.27
CA THR A 231 23.13 -11.33 -26.59
C THR A 231 23.21 -10.18 -27.62
N VAL A 232 22.21 -9.29 -27.65
CA VAL A 232 22.21 -8.13 -28.54
C VAL A 232 23.35 -7.17 -28.20
N LEU A 233 23.57 -6.88 -26.92
CA LEU A 233 24.66 -6.01 -26.48
C LEU A 233 26.02 -6.58 -26.84
N ASN A 234 26.24 -7.88 -26.64
CA ASN A 234 27.49 -8.55 -27.04
C ASN A 234 27.69 -8.52 -28.56
N TYR A 235 26.62 -8.69 -29.35
CA TYR A 235 26.70 -8.54 -30.82
C TYR A 235 27.08 -7.12 -31.22
N LEU A 236 26.47 -6.10 -30.60
CA LEU A 236 26.83 -4.69 -30.87
C LEU A 236 28.28 -4.39 -30.49
N HIS A 237 28.78 -4.91 -29.38
CA HIS A 237 30.18 -4.78 -28.98
C HIS A 237 31.14 -5.45 -30.00
N LEU A 238 30.75 -6.59 -30.60
CA LEU A 238 31.53 -7.23 -31.64
C LEU A 238 31.56 -6.43 -32.96
N CYS A 239 30.50 -5.65 -33.24
CA CYS A 239 30.45 -4.80 -34.44
C CYS A 239 31.23 -3.49 -34.27
N ASP A 240 31.46 -3.05 -33.02
CA ASP A 240 32.17 -1.81 -32.69
C ASP A 240 33.70 -2.01 -32.52
N ASN A 241 34.19 -3.24 -32.59
CA ASN A 241 35.60 -3.63 -32.49
C ASN A 241 36.14 -3.95 -33.88
#